data_ba5da6da09ed0c0d23131199260f0b2f
#
_entry.id   ba5da6da09ed0c0d23131199260f0b2f
#
_cell.length_a   1.000
_cell.length_b   1.000
_cell.length_c   1.000
_cell.angle_alpha   90.00
_cell.angle_beta   90.00
_cell.angle_gamma   90.00
#
_symmetry.space_group_name_H-M   'P 1'
#
loop_
_entity.id
_entity.type
_entity.pdbx_description
1 polymer ?
#
loop_
_entity_poly.entity_id
_entity_poly.type
_entity_poly.pdbx_seq_one_letter_code
_entity_poly.pdbx_strand_id
1 'polypeptide(L)'
;MTKLPKCEDKKLGLLIDLDTCVGCHGCVVSCKEWNSSGDEKHLSDTNSHQKDPVGTFLNRVHSYERENSSTNETESFYFPRSCLHCEDAPCVTVCPTGASYKREEDGIVLVNEDDCMGCGLCAWACPYGARELDFCLLYTSDAADDVAS
;
A
#
# COMPACT_ATOMS: atom_id res chain seq x y z
N MET A 1 9.15 -0.57 -21.44
CA MET A 1 8.68 -1.57 -20.47
C MET A 1 9.86 -2.01 -19.62
N THR A 2 9.84 -1.71 -18.37
CA THR A 2 10.89 -2.08 -17.41
C THR A 2 10.81 -3.58 -17.15
N LYS A 3 11.92 -4.29 -17.20
CA LYS A 3 11.98 -5.72 -16.91
C LYS A 3 12.01 -5.90 -15.39
N LEU A 4 11.19 -6.82 -14.87
CA LEU A 4 11.23 -7.20 -13.48
C LEU A 4 12.48 -8.06 -13.20
N PRO A 5 13.28 -7.73 -12.17
CA PRO A 5 14.39 -8.59 -11.74
C PRO A 5 13.85 -9.87 -11.10
N LYS A 6 14.67 -10.93 -11.12
CA LYS A 6 14.42 -12.13 -10.33
C LYS A 6 15.14 -11.99 -8.99
N CYS A 7 14.39 -12.08 -7.91
CA CYS A 7 14.95 -12.07 -6.56
C CYS A 7 15.64 -13.43 -6.27
N GLU A 8 16.93 -13.42 -5.99
CA GLU A 8 17.70 -14.66 -5.83
C GLU A 8 18.04 -14.99 -4.37
N ASP A 9 18.18 -14.00 -3.46
CA ASP A 9 18.80 -14.27 -2.16
C ASP A 9 17.89 -14.22 -0.94
N LYS A 10 16.92 -13.31 -0.85
CA LYS A 10 15.97 -13.20 0.26
C LYS A 10 14.65 -12.63 -0.20
N LYS A 11 13.60 -13.39 -0.07
CA LYS A 11 12.25 -12.88 -0.28
C LYS A 11 11.63 -12.57 1.08
N LEU A 12 11.36 -11.29 1.33
CA LEU A 12 10.64 -10.87 2.51
C LEU A 12 9.15 -11.06 2.31
N GLY A 13 8.44 -11.37 3.38
CA GLY A 13 7.00 -11.51 3.42
C GLY A 13 6.41 -10.88 4.68
N LEU A 14 5.23 -10.31 4.54
CA LEU A 14 4.44 -9.81 5.66
C LEU A 14 3.35 -10.82 5.98
N LEU A 15 3.37 -11.34 7.20
CA LEU A 15 2.32 -12.22 7.72
C LEU A 15 1.33 -11.38 8.53
N ILE A 16 0.08 -11.41 8.15
CA ILE A 16 -1.02 -10.75 8.86
C ILE A 16 -1.97 -11.82 9.35
N ASP A 17 -2.07 -11.95 10.67
CA ASP A 17 -3.01 -12.85 11.33
C ASP A 17 -4.35 -12.14 11.52
N LEU A 18 -5.35 -12.54 10.72
CA LEU A 18 -6.67 -11.92 10.73
C LEU A 18 -7.49 -12.31 11.97
N ASP A 19 -7.19 -13.45 12.59
CA ASP A 19 -7.88 -13.88 13.80
C ASP A 19 -7.43 -13.04 15.02
N THR A 20 -6.22 -12.48 14.95
CA THR A 20 -5.67 -11.62 16.01
C THR A 20 -5.97 -10.13 15.77
N CYS A 21 -6.27 -9.73 14.53
CA CYS A 21 -6.50 -8.34 14.19
C CYS A 21 -7.83 -7.83 14.79
N VAL A 22 -7.73 -6.79 15.60
CA VAL A 22 -8.89 -6.14 16.26
C VAL A 22 -9.30 -4.82 15.61
N GLY A 23 -8.70 -4.46 14.47
CA GLY A 23 -9.03 -3.23 13.75
C GLY A 23 -8.64 -1.93 14.47
N CYS A 24 -7.64 -1.96 15.33
CA CYS A 24 -7.26 -0.78 16.15
C CYS A 24 -6.59 0.36 15.37
N HIS A 25 -6.29 0.20 14.08
CA HIS A 25 -5.63 1.18 13.21
C HIS A 25 -4.21 1.60 13.64
N GLY A 26 -3.61 0.98 14.66
CA GLY A 26 -2.27 1.31 15.11
C GLY A 26 -1.21 1.22 14.00
N CYS A 27 -1.29 0.18 13.17
CA CYS A 27 -0.40 0.01 12.02
C CYS A 27 -0.57 1.12 10.95
N VAL A 28 -1.79 1.64 10.78
CA VAL A 28 -2.08 2.74 9.84
C VAL A 28 -1.47 4.04 10.34
N VAL A 29 -1.66 4.35 11.61
CA VAL A 29 -1.12 5.58 12.24
C VAL A 29 0.41 5.56 12.21
N SER A 30 1.01 4.45 12.64
CA SER A 30 2.48 4.33 12.63
C SER A 30 3.08 4.43 11.23
N CYS A 31 2.45 3.77 10.25
CA CYS A 31 2.87 3.86 8.86
C CYS A 31 2.77 5.30 8.34
N LYS A 32 1.68 5.97 8.68
CA LYS A 32 1.46 7.35 8.27
C LYS A 32 2.45 8.33 8.91
N GLU A 33 2.69 8.22 10.21
CA GLU A 33 3.66 9.05 10.92
C GLU A 33 5.08 8.89 10.37
N TRP A 34 5.40 7.69 9.93
CA TRP A 34 6.73 7.37 9.40
C TRP A 34 6.93 7.84 7.96
N ASN A 35 5.92 7.67 7.10
CA ASN A 35 6.06 7.84 5.65
C ASN A 35 5.39 9.12 5.10
N SER A 36 4.88 10.00 5.94
CA SER A 36 4.11 11.12 5.47
C SER A 36 4.61 12.42 6.08
N SER A 37 4.77 13.44 5.26
CA SER A 37 5.45 14.68 5.62
C SER A 37 4.51 15.86 5.93
N GLY A 38 3.21 15.63 6.12
CA GLY A 38 2.44 16.83 6.13
C GLY A 38 1.02 16.90 6.64
N ASP A 39 0.34 17.93 6.20
CA ASP A 39 -1.02 18.35 6.55
C ASP A 39 -2.08 17.26 6.26
N GLU A 40 -2.39 16.50 7.26
CA GLU A 40 -3.15 15.30 7.09
C GLU A 40 -4.47 15.35 7.82
N LYS A 41 -5.51 15.00 7.11
CA LYS A 41 -6.83 14.83 7.67
C LYS A 41 -7.06 13.40 8.10
N HIS A 42 -7.94 13.24 9.08
CA HIS A 42 -8.29 11.93 9.62
C HIS A 42 -8.84 10.98 8.55
N LEU A 43 -8.51 9.69 8.65
CA LEU A 43 -9.27 8.64 7.97
C LEU A 43 -10.72 8.74 8.42
N SER A 44 -11.64 8.73 7.47
CA SER A 44 -13.05 8.55 7.78
C SER A 44 -13.28 7.10 8.20
N ASP A 45 -13.77 6.89 9.41
CA ASP A 45 -14.07 5.56 9.95
C ASP A 45 -15.20 4.85 9.20
N THR A 46 -15.96 5.57 8.40
CA THR A 46 -17.17 5.06 7.78
C THR A 46 -16.99 4.46 6.40
N ASN A 47 -15.88 4.73 5.72
CA ASN A 47 -15.66 4.18 4.38
C ASN A 47 -14.20 4.22 3.93
N SER A 48 -13.53 3.09 4.01
CA SER A 48 -12.19 2.90 3.49
C SER A 48 -12.07 3.02 1.96
N HIS A 49 -13.20 3.11 1.27
CA HIS A 49 -13.32 3.30 -0.18
C HIS A 49 -13.85 4.68 -0.56
N GLN A 50 -13.90 5.62 0.37
CA GLN A 50 -14.38 6.97 0.06
C GLN A 50 -13.53 7.64 -1.02
N LYS A 51 -14.22 8.38 -1.88
CA LYS A 51 -13.66 9.04 -3.06
C LYS A 51 -12.64 10.13 -2.76
N ASP A 52 -12.60 10.61 -1.53
CA ASP A 52 -11.74 11.72 -1.12
C ASP A 52 -10.97 11.37 0.17
N PRO A 53 -10.00 10.45 0.12
CA PRO A 53 -9.04 10.36 1.20
C PRO A 53 -8.22 11.66 1.19
N VAL A 54 -8.27 12.39 2.27
CA VAL A 54 -7.42 13.55 2.41
C VAL A 54 -6.10 13.11 3.02
N GLY A 55 -5.07 13.18 2.23
CA GLY A 55 -3.74 12.70 2.59
C GLY A 55 -3.45 11.27 2.09
N THR A 56 -2.17 10.93 2.09
CA THR A 56 -1.66 9.65 1.63
C THR A 56 -1.76 8.59 2.72
N PHE A 57 -2.36 7.46 2.42
CA PHE A 57 -2.48 6.32 3.32
C PHE A 57 -1.96 5.05 2.66
N LEU A 58 -0.74 4.69 2.98
CA LEU A 58 -0.06 3.51 2.42
C LEU A 58 -0.54 2.19 3.02
N ASN A 59 -1.13 2.25 4.20
CA ASN A 59 -1.78 1.13 4.88
C ASN A 59 -3.18 1.53 5.30
N ARG A 60 -4.15 0.61 5.13
CA ARG A 60 -5.55 0.82 5.51
C ARG A 60 -6.12 -0.46 6.11
N VAL A 61 -6.86 -0.35 7.19
CA VAL A 61 -7.59 -1.49 7.75
C VAL A 61 -9.02 -1.47 7.20
N HIS A 62 -9.35 -2.49 6.44
CA HIS A 62 -10.70 -2.72 5.95
C HIS A 62 -11.49 -3.57 6.93
N SER A 63 -12.72 -3.19 7.17
CA SER A 63 -13.66 -3.95 8.00
C SER A 63 -14.66 -4.67 7.10
N TYR A 64 -14.89 -5.93 7.37
CA TYR A 64 -15.84 -6.78 6.67
C TYR A 64 -16.77 -7.44 7.67
N GLU A 65 -18.03 -7.55 7.29
CA GLU A 65 -19.05 -8.24 8.05
C GLU A 65 -19.56 -9.43 7.22
N ARG A 66 -19.67 -10.56 7.87
CA ARG A 66 -20.21 -11.78 7.27
C ARG A 66 -21.27 -12.38 8.18
N GLU A 67 -22.43 -12.66 7.63
CA GLU A 67 -23.44 -13.45 8.33
C GLU A 67 -23.06 -14.92 8.29
N ASN A 68 -22.95 -15.53 9.45
CA ASN A 68 -22.75 -16.95 9.60
C ASN A 68 -24.12 -17.66 9.41
N SER A 69 -24.29 -18.32 8.26
CA SER A 69 -25.56 -18.98 7.92
C SER A 69 -25.96 -20.10 8.88
N SER A 70 -25.04 -20.60 9.71
CA SER A 70 -25.29 -21.68 10.67
C SER A 70 -25.75 -21.19 12.04
N THR A 71 -25.24 -20.03 12.48
CA THR A 71 -25.52 -19.46 13.80
C THR A 71 -26.42 -18.23 13.74
N ASN A 72 -26.64 -17.67 12.55
CA ASN A 72 -27.34 -16.41 12.34
C ASN A 72 -26.69 -15.21 13.08
N GLU A 73 -25.40 -15.32 13.37
CA GLU A 73 -24.61 -14.29 14.01
C GLU A 73 -23.76 -13.55 12.96
N THR A 74 -23.57 -12.25 13.16
CA THR A 74 -22.69 -11.44 12.33
C THR A 74 -21.28 -11.49 12.90
N GLU A 75 -20.34 -11.97 12.10
CA GLU A 75 -18.91 -11.97 12.40
C GLU A 75 -18.25 -10.79 11.70
N SER A 76 -17.48 -10.00 12.43
CA SER A 76 -16.67 -8.91 11.88
C SER A 76 -15.21 -9.32 11.85
N PHE A 77 -14.54 -9.06 10.75
CA PHE A 77 -13.10 -9.27 10.63
C PHE A 77 -12.43 -8.08 9.96
N TYR A 78 -11.17 -7.87 10.29
CA TYR A 78 -10.39 -6.73 9.88
C TYR A 78 -9.21 -7.17 9.03
N PHE A 79 -8.97 -6.47 7.93
CA PHE A 79 -7.88 -6.77 7.02
C PHE A 79 -6.99 -5.54 6.83
N PRO A 80 -5.81 -5.49 7.46
CA PRO A 80 -4.79 -4.50 7.16
C PRO A 80 -4.27 -4.71 5.74
N ARG A 81 -4.43 -3.71 4.89
CA ARG A 81 -4.11 -3.76 3.48
C ARG A 81 -3.03 -2.75 3.15
N SER A 82 -1.90 -3.25 2.65
CA SER A 82 -0.75 -2.48 2.19
C SER A 82 -0.25 -3.01 0.85
N CYS A 83 0.87 -2.51 0.36
CA CYS A 83 1.54 -3.06 -0.82
C CYS A 83 1.90 -4.54 -0.59
N LEU A 84 1.62 -5.39 -1.58
CA LEU A 84 1.91 -6.82 -1.53
C LEU A 84 3.24 -7.20 -2.18
N HIS A 85 4.01 -6.22 -2.67
CA HIS A 85 5.30 -6.43 -3.34
C HIS A 85 5.28 -7.58 -4.36
N CYS A 86 4.30 -7.53 -5.28
CA CYS A 86 3.95 -8.58 -6.22
C CYS A 86 5.16 -9.18 -6.95
N GLU A 87 5.09 -10.49 -7.25
CA GLU A 87 6.09 -11.16 -8.11
C GLU A 87 6.16 -10.48 -9.48
N ASP A 88 5.01 -10.41 -10.15
CA ASP A 88 4.81 -9.66 -11.39
C ASP A 88 4.11 -8.35 -11.06
N ALA A 89 4.87 -7.31 -10.77
CA ALA A 89 4.36 -6.02 -10.32
C ALA A 89 3.92 -5.14 -11.50
N PRO A 90 2.61 -5.01 -11.79
CA PRO A 90 2.13 -4.20 -12.92
C PRO A 90 2.49 -2.72 -12.75
N CYS A 91 2.56 -2.23 -11.52
CA CYS A 91 2.97 -0.85 -11.22
C CYS A 91 4.42 -0.54 -11.63
N VAL A 92 5.29 -1.54 -11.69
CA VAL A 92 6.66 -1.40 -12.19
C VAL A 92 6.69 -1.38 -13.71
N THR A 93 5.98 -2.32 -14.34
CA THR A 93 6.00 -2.47 -15.80
C THR A 93 5.37 -1.30 -16.55
N VAL A 94 4.38 -0.61 -15.96
CA VAL A 94 3.72 0.55 -16.57
C VAL A 94 4.47 1.86 -16.36
N CYS A 95 5.49 1.89 -15.51
CA CYS A 95 6.21 3.12 -15.20
C CYS A 95 7.05 3.59 -16.40
N PRO A 96 6.77 4.78 -16.97
CA PRO A 96 7.46 5.25 -18.18
C PRO A 96 8.90 5.68 -17.89
N THR A 97 9.19 6.18 -16.70
CA THR A 97 10.51 6.65 -16.29
C THR A 97 11.36 5.55 -15.64
N GLY A 98 10.73 4.45 -15.22
CA GLY A 98 11.39 3.42 -14.41
C GLY A 98 11.52 3.78 -12.93
N ALA A 99 10.93 4.90 -12.49
CA ALA A 99 10.92 5.33 -11.09
C ALA A 99 10.31 4.26 -10.17
N SER A 100 9.23 3.60 -10.60
CA SER A 100 8.72 2.42 -9.89
C SER A 100 9.55 1.21 -10.27
N TYR A 101 10.20 0.60 -9.31
CA TYR A 101 11.11 -0.53 -9.53
C TYR A 101 10.95 -1.61 -8.47
N LYS A 102 11.46 -2.80 -8.76
CA LYS A 102 11.54 -3.91 -7.82
C LYS A 102 13.00 -4.13 -7.46
N ARG A 103 13.32 -4.08 -6.18
CA ARG A 103 14.66 -4.28 -5.68
C ARG A 103 15.09 -5.74 -5.86
N GLU A 104 16.30 -5.96 -6.37
CA GLU A 104 16.78 -7.31 -6.70
C GLU A 104 17.10 -8.16 -5.46
N GLU A 105 17.54 -7.52 -4.40
CA GLU A 105 18.01 -8.18 -3.18
C GLU A 105 16.91 -8.92 -2.43
N ASP A 106 15.72 -8.32 -2.32
CA ASP A 106 14.65 -8.82 -1.47
C ASP A 106 13.26 -8.85 -2.15
N GLY A 107 13.18 -8.33 -3.36
CA GLY A 107 11.94 -8.29 -4.14
C GLY A 107 10.94 -7.23 -3.69
N ILE A 108 11.35 -6.27 -2.88
CA ILE A 108 10.52 -5.14 -2.46
C ILE A 108 10.30 -4.20 -3.65
N VAL A 109 9.06 -3.75 -3.81
CA VAL A 109 8.68 -2.78 -4.85
C VAL A 109 8.72 -1.39 -4.26
N LEU A 110 9.49 -0.51 -4.86
CA LEU A 110 9.78 0.85 -4.40
C LEU A 110 9.50 1.90 -5.49
N VAL A 111 9.53 3.16 -5.10
CA VAL A 111 9.53 4.31 -6.01
C VAL A 111 10.76 5.17 -5.73
N ASN A 112 11.48 5.53 -6.77
CA ASN A 112 12.50 6.57 -6.71
C ASN A 112 11.84 7.92 -6.95
N GLU A 113 11.86 8.78 -5.95
CA GLU A 113 11.22 10.10 -5.97
C GLU A 113 11.83 11.01 -7.05
N ASP A 114 13.15 10.99 -7.18
CA ASP A 114 13.88 11.85 -8.11
C ASP A 114 13.52 11.57 -9.58
N ASP A 115 13.20 10.33 -9.90
CA ASP A 115 12.84 9.89 -11.24
C ASP A 115 11.32 9.90 -11.47
N CYS A 116 10.52 10.10 -10.43
CA CYS A 116 9.07 10.06 -10.51
C CYS A 116 8.51 11.35 -11.10
N MET A 117 7.76 11.24 -12.20
CA MET A 117 7.09 12.36 -12.82
C MET A 117 5.65 12.60 -12.33
N GLY A 118 5.17 11.86 -11.33
CA GLY A 118 3.84 12.03 -10.76
C GLY A 118 2.67 11.67 -11.68
N CYS A 119 2.86 10.82 -12.67
CA CYS A 119 1.83 10.52 -13.68
C CYS A 119 0.66 9.65 -13.18
N GLY A 120 0.79 9.00 -12.02
CA GLY A 120 -0.25 8.16 -11.40
C GLY A 120 -0.52 6.82 -12.08
N LEU A 121 0.18 6.44 -13.16
CA LEU A 121 -0.06 5.18 -13.89
C LEU A 121 0.12 3.95 -13.01
N CYS A 122 1.09 3.96 -12.08
CA CYS A 122 1.31 2.87 -11.14
C CYS A 122 0.16 2.71 -10.14
N ALA A 123 -0.50 3.80 -9.74
CA ALA A 123 -1.69 3.75 -8.89
C ALA A 123 -2.88 3.13 -9.63
N TRP A 124 -3.06 3.46 -10.89
CA TRP A 124 -4.09 2.87 -11.75
C TRP A 124 -3.84 1.39 -12.04
N ALA A 125 -2.59 1.00 -12.20
CA ALA A 125 -2.21 -0.37 -12.50
C ALA A 125 -2.28 -1.30 -11.27
N CYS A 126 -2.32 -0.75 -10.05
CA CYS A 126 -2.37 -1.55 -8.83
C CYS A 126 -3.77 -2.12 -8.60
N PRO A 127 -3.98 -3.45 -8.69
CA PRO A 127 -5.30 -4.03 -8.50
C PRO A 127 -5.77 -3.97 -7.04
N TYR A 128 -4.85 -3.69 -6.12
CA TYR A 128 -5.13 -3.63 -4.69
C TYR A 128 -5.33 -2.20 -4.18
N GLY A 129 -5.11 -1.18 -5.01
CA GLY A 129 -5.19 0.22 -4.59
C GLY A 129 -4.17 0.57 -3.50
N ALA A 130 -2.99 -0.08 -3.52
CA ALA A 130 -1.95 0.11 -2.52
C ALA A 130 -0.94 1.21 -2.90
N ARG A 131 -1.18 1.92 -3.99
CA ARG A 131 -0.39 3.05 -4.47
C ARG A 131 -1.23 4.30 -4.45
N GLU A 132 -0.70 5.36 -3.86
CA GLU A 132 -1.33 6.66 -3.84
C GLU A 132 -0.39 7.73 -4.41
N LEU A 133 -0.96 8.79 -4.97
CA LEU A 133 -0.21 9.95 -5.39
C LEU A 133 -0.22 10.96 -4.23
N ASP A 134 0.96 11.29 -3.75
CA ASP A 134 1.12 12.39 -2.81
C ASP A 134 1.09 13.72 -3.57
N PHE A 135 0.00 14.47 -3.39
CA PHE A 135 -0.17 15.76 -4.06
C PHE A 135 0.72 16.87 -3.49
N CYS A 136 1.25 16.69 -2.30
CA CYS A 136 2.20 17.64 -1.71
C CYS A 136 3.60 17.48 -2.28
N LEU A 137 4.00 16.24 -2.51
CA LEU A 137 5.32 15.89 -3.00
C LEU A 137 5.36 15.61 -4.51
N LEU A 138 4.18 15.51 -5.14
CA LEU A 138 3.98 15.27 -6.58
C LEU A 138 4.58 13.95 -7.09
N TYR A 139 4.78 12.98 -6.21
CA TYR A 139 5.21 11.63 -6.60
C TYR A 139 4.27 10.56 -6.03
N THR A 140 4.39 9.34 -6.52
CA THR A 140 3.65 8.18 -5.99
C THR A 140 4.48 7.51 -4.92
N SER A 141 3.91 7.34 -3.73
CA SER A 141 4.57 6.67 -2.61
C SER A 141 4.02 5.27 -2.35
N ASP A 142 4.76 4.47 -1.63
CA ASP A 142 4.35 3.18 -1.09
C ASP A 142 4.93 2.94 0.31
N ALA A 143 4.44 1.90 1.00
CA ALA A 143 4.80 1.62 2.39
C ALA A 143 6.29 1.28 2.64
N ALA A 144 7.11 1.26 1.61
CA ALA A 144 8.52 0.87 1.69
C ALA A 144 9.49 2.01 1.31
N ASP A 145 8.99 3.23 1.08
CA ASP A 145 9.82 4.38 0.64
C ASP A 145 10.90 4.82 1.65
N ASP A 146 11.00 4.16 2.78
CA ASP A 146 11.77 4.62 3.92
C ASP A 146 13.13 3.94 4.09
N VAL A 147 13.80 3.60 3.02
CA VAL A 147 15.13 2.96 3.08
C VAL A 147 16.16 3.76 2.31
N ALA A 148 16.29 5.04 2.62
CA ALA A 148 17.39 5.80 2.07
C ALA A 148 17.96 6.79 3.09
N SER A 149 18.89 6.37 3.89
CA SER A 149 19.96 7.21 4.46
C SER A 149 21.10 6.36 4.90
#